data_f43d847c0355fcd718c410c6e9ad51a9
#
_entry.id   f43d847c0355fcd718c410c6e9ad51a9
#
_cell.length_a   1.000
_cell.length_b   1.000
_cell.length_c   1.000
_cell.angle_alpha   90.00
_cell.angle_beta   90.00
_cell.angle_gamma   90.00
#
_symmetry.space_group_name_H-M   'P 1'
#
loop_
_entity.id
_entity.type
_entity.pdbx_description
1 polymer ?
#
loop_
_entity_poly.entity_id
_entity_poly.type
_entity_poly.pdbx_seq_one_letter_code
_entity_poly.pdbx_strand_id
1 'polypeptide(L)'
;RNLPVPKYTVQNKNATVVISTARMKLKYKKGQGPFTKDNLTITSAKGMFPFQWTPGTIQKGNLKGTDRTLDGFEGDHNIYSHQDMKLEDGLLSTDGWTLIDDSKNFLFDNSEWAWVKAREHKDGQDWYFMAYGHDYKAALKDFTVFAGKVPLPPRYAFGYWWSRYWSYSDKEMRQLVDNFHTYNIP
;
A
#
# COMPACT_ATOMS: atom_id res chain seq x y z
N ARG A 1 12.81 -9.07 -0.11
CA ARG A 1 12.29 -7.87 -0.78
C ARG A 1 13.37 -7.26 -1.66
N ASN A 2 13.08 -7.09 -2.95
CA ASN A 2 14.10 -6.89 -3.98
C ASN A 2 14.34 -5.41 -4.34
N LEU A 3 14.23 -4.49 -3.38
CA LEU A 3 14.64 -3.12 -3.62
C LEU A 3 16.17 -3.03 -3.69
N PRO A 4 16.72 -2.37 -4.71
CA PRO A 4 18.15 -2.09 -4.72
C PRO A 4 18.49 -1.21 -3.53
N VAL A 5 19.47 -1.66 -2.74
CA VAL A 5 19.92 -0.91 -1.56
C VAL A 5 20.65 0.36 -2.03
N PRO A 6 20.19 1.56 -1.65
CA PRO A 6 20.86 2.80 -2.03
C PRO A 6 22.23 2.90 -1.33
N LYS A 7 23.12 3.71 -1.87
CA LYS A 7 24.36 4.05 -1.16
C LYS A 7 24.00 4.73 0.17
N TYR A 8 24.54 4.23 1.26
CA TYR A 8 24.31 4.76 2.59
C TYR A 8 25.57 4.76 3.44
N THR A 9 25.58 5.56 4.49
CA THR A 9 26.61 5.54 5.54
C THR A 9 25.94 5.26 6.88
N VAL A 10 26.67 4.54 7.74
CA VAL A 10 26.22 4.26 9.11
C VAL A 10 27.25 4.84 10.08
N GLN A 11 26.79 5.65 11.00
CA GLN A 11 27.58 6.17 12.10
C GLN A 11 26.99 5.67 13.42
N ASN A 12 27.83 5.02 14.21
CA ASN A 12 27.50 4.60 15.58
C ASN A 12 28.26 5.50 16.55
N LYS A 13 27.56 6.33 17.29
CA LYS A 13 28.15 7.20 18.30
C LYS A 13 27.36 7.08 19.60
N ASN A 14 28.01 6.58 20.66
CA ASN A 14 27.36 6.22 21.91
C ASN A 14 26.16 5.28 21.62
N ALA A 15 25.02 5.44 22.27
CA ALA A 15 23.82 4.65 22.02
C ALA A 15 23.04 5.05 20.74
N THR A 16 23.58 5.94 19.90
CA THR A 16 22.86 6.46 18.73
C THR A 16 23.42 5.89 17.43
N VAL A 17 22.52 5.40 16.57
CA VAL A 17 22.79 5.04 15.18
C VAL A 17 22.27 6.15 14.28
N VAL A 18 23.10 6.57 13.33
CA VAL A 18 22.69 7.49 12.26
C VAL A 18 22.94 6.80 10.92
N ILE A 19 21.88 6.62 10.16
CA ILE A 19 21.94 6.11 8.78
C ILE A 19 21.64 7.29 7.85
N SER A 20 22.52 7.54 6.90
CA SER A 20 22.37 8.63 5.94
C SER A 20 22.45 8.10 4.52
N THR A 21 21.51 8.53 3.69
CA THR A 21 21.49 8.35 2.24
C THR A 21 21.63 9.72 1.57
N ALA A 22 21.66 9.75 0.24
CA ALA A 22 21.64 11.02 -0.50
C ALA A 22 20.34 11.83 -0.28
N ARG A 23 19.25 11.20 0.17
CA ARG A 23 17.93 11.84 0.25
C ARG A 23 17.43 12.07 1.68
N MET A 24 17.83 11.25 2.65
CA MET A 24 17.35 11.34 4.04
C MET A 24 18.37 10.87 5.06
N LYS A 25 18.15 11.24 6.31
CA LYS A 25 18.92 10.83 7.47
C LYS A 25 17.98 10.27 8.53
N LEU A 26 18.24 9.04 8.94
CA LEU A 26 17.58 8.40 10.07
C LEU A 26 18.48 8.44 11.29
N LYS A 27 17.96 8.84 12.43
CA LYS A 27 18.64 8.83 13.74
C LYS A 27 17.82 7.99 14.71
N TYR A 28 18.47 6.98 15.31
CA TYR A 28 17.85 6.07 16.27
C TYR A 28 18.70 5.92 17.53
N LYS A 29 18.06 6.00 18.70
CA LYS A 29 18.67 5.72 20.00
C LYS A 29 18.41 4.26 20.38
N LYS A 30 19.46 3.44 20.43
CA LYS A 30 19.38 2.00 20.75
C LYS A 30 18.94 1.76 22.20
N GLY A 31 18.37 0.59 22.44
CA GLY A 31 18.12 0.07 23.79
C GLY A 31 16.90 0.67 24.51
N GLN A 32 16.02 1.35 23.78
CA GLN A 32 14.82 1.97 24.34
C GLN A 32 13.52 1.29 23.91
N GLY A 33 13.59 0.00 23.49
CA GLY A 33 12.43 -0.76 23.06
C GLY A 33 11.87 -0.32 21.70
N PRO A 34 10.53 -0.31 21.53
CA PRO A 34 9.89 0.06 20.27
C PRO A 34 10.24 1.47 19.79
N PHE A 35 10.07 1.73 18.49
CA PHE A 35 10.24 3.06 17.92
C PHE A 35 9.20 4.03 18.47
N THR A 36 9.68 5.14 19.02
CA THR A 36 8.87 6.21 19.59
C THR A 36 9.38 7.58 19.10
N LYS A 37 8.60 8.63 19.33
CA LYS A 37 9.00 10.00 18.99
C LYS A 37 10.31 10.44 19.67
N ASP A 38 10.68 9.81 20.79
CA ASP A 38 11.85 10.18 21.59
C ASP A 38 13.11 9.46 21.16
N ASN A 39 12.98 8.34 20.42
CA ASN A 39 14.11 7.51 20.04
C ASN A 39 14.34 7.40 18.52
N LEU A 40 13.38 7.76 17.68
CA LEU A 40 13.50 7.69 16.22
C LEU A 40 13.11 9.02 15.55
N THR A 41 14.01 9.51 14.71
CA THR A 41 13.76 10.69 13.88
C THR A 41 14.25 10.45 12.46
N ILE A 42 13.48 10.85 11.47
CA ILE A 42 13.88 10.85 10.06
C ILE A 42 13.73 12.27 9.51
N THR A 43 14.78 12.75 8.85
CA THR A 43 14.81 14.09 8.25
C THR A 43 15.25 14.01 6.80
N SER A 44 14.85 14.98 5.99
CA SER A 44 15.38 15.17 4.63
C SER A 44 16.87 15.49 4.65
N ALA A 45 17.59 15.08 3.61
CA ALA A 45 18.94 15.54 3.35
C ALA A 45 18.92 16.99 2.81
N LYS A 46 20.08 17.68 2.91
CA LYS A 46 20.21 19.06 2.41
C LYS A 46 19.89 19.12 0.90
N GLY A 47 19.05 20.07 0.51
CA GLY A 47 18.63 20.26 -0.88
C GLY A 47 17.50 19.34 -1.35
N MET A 48 17.00 18.45 -0.49
CA MET A 48 15.83 17.66 -0.77
C MET A 48 14.55 18.36 -0.26
N PHE A 49 13.37 17.86 -0.70
CA PHE A 49 12.09 18.32 -0.16
C PHE A 49 12.12 18.27 1.37
N PRO A 50 11.87 19.40 2.06
CA PRO A 50 12.09 19.48 3.50
C PRO A 50 11.01 18.74 4.28
N PHE A 51 11.42 17.82 5.15
CA PHE A 51 10.55 17.18 6.14
C PHE A 51 11.34 16.79 7.39
N GLN A 52 10.63 16.68 8.49
CA GLN A 52 11.06 16.04 9.72
C GLN A 52 9.92 15.17 10.24
N TRP A 53 10.23 13.92 10.48
CA TRP A 53 9.27 12.93 10.93
C TRP A 53 9.77 12.20 12.18
N THR A 54 8.83 11.92 13.07
CA THR A 54 9.01 11.02 14.22
C THR A 54 7.78 10.13 14.33
N PRO A 55 7.85 8.94 14.98
CA PRO A 55 6.67 8.13 15.25
C PRO A 55 5.54 8.93 15.87
N GLY A 56 4.34 8.81 15.31
CA GLY A 56 3.16 9.57 15.73
C GLY A 56 2.96 10.92 15.01
N THR A 57 3.88 11.32 14.11
CA THR A 57 3.63 12.52 13.27
C THR A 57 2.44 12.28 12.36
N ILE A 58 1.44 13.17 12.44
CA ILE A 58 0.22 13.11 11.63
C ILE A 58 0.50 13.69 10.25
N GLN A 59 0.16 12.94 9.22
CA GLN A 59 0.19 13.40 7.84
C GLN A 59 -1.04 14.27 7.56
N LYS A 60 -0.83 15.51 7.09
CA LYS A 60 -1.90 16.47 6.82
C LYS A 60 -2.25 16.59 5.35
N GLY A 61 -1.29 16.36 4.49
CA GLY A 61 -1.40 16.56 3.05
C GLY A 61 -1.65 15.26 2.28
N ASN A 62 -2.23 14.22 2.90
CA ASN A 62 -2.51 12.97 2.21
C ASN A 62 -3.47 13.21 1.04
N LEU A 63 -3.08 12.74 -0.15
CA LEU A 63 -3.86 12.91 -1.38
C LEU A 63 -5.05 11.94 -1.47
N LYS A 64 -5.22 11.13 -0.41
CA LYS A 64 -6.23 10.09 -0.32
C LYS A 64 -6.02 8.99 -1.36
N GLY A 65 -6.83 7.98 -1.28
CA GLY A 65 -6.82 6.84 -2.19
C GLY A 65 -8.22 6.53 -2.67
N THR A 66 -8.37 5.36 -3.22
CA THR A 66 -9.66 4.75 -3.46
C THR A 66 -10.15 4.08 -2.18
N ASP A 67 -11.43 3.79 -2.11
CA ASP A 67 -11.98 2.89 -1.12
C ASP A 67 -11.31 1.52 -1.22
N ARG A 68 -10.89 0.95 -0.09
CA ARG A 68 -10.21 -0.36 -0.04
C ARG A 68 -11.17 -1.52 0.12
N THR A 69 -12.40 -1.24 0.48
CA THR A 69 -13.46 -2.21 0.72
C THR A 69 -14.78 -1.67 0.21
N LEU A 70 -15.66 -2.57 -0.19
CA LEU A 70 -17.06 -2.28 -0.48
C LEU A 70 -17.95 -2.49 0.76
N ASP A 71 -17.37 -2.82 1.89
CA ASP A 71 -18.11 -3.01 3.14
C ASP A 71 -18.72 -1.69 3.61
N GLY A 72 -19.99 -1.72 3.94
CA GLY A 72 -20.74 -0.51 4.30
C GLY A 72 -21.13 0.38 3.12
N PHE A 73 -20.93 -0.11 1.90
CA PHE A 73 -21.21 0.55 0.67
C PHE A 73 -22.50 0.02 0.05
N GLU A 74 -23.51 0.84 -0.11
CA GLU A 74 -24.82 0.42 -0.66
C GLU A 74 -24.82 0.25 -2.18
N GLY A 75 -23.68 0.31 -2.82
CA GLY A 75 -23.50 -0.03 -4.25
C GLY A 75 -24.00 1.02 -5.24
N ASP A 76 -24.61 2.10 -4.79
CA ASP A 76 -25.13 3.15 -5.67
C ASP A 76 -24.36 4.46 -5.50
N HIS A 77 -23.18 4.52 -6.10
CA HIS A 77 -22.48 5.78 -6.31
C HIS A 77 -22.81 6.36 -7.67
N ASN A 78 -23.98 6.87 -7.79
CA ASN A 78 -24.27 7.73 -8.91
C ASN A 78 -24.02 9.20 -8.52
N ILE A 79 -23.84 10.05 -9.52
CA ILE A 79 -23.63 11.50 -9.34
C ILE A 79 -24.80 12.20 -8.62
N TYR A 80 -25.88 11.52 -8.38
CA TYR A 80 -27.08 11.99 -7.69
C TYR A 80 -27.15 11.54 -6.23
N SER A 81 -26.38 10.53 -5.83
CA SER A 81 -26.24 10.16 -4.44
C SER A 81 -25.32 11.18 -3.78
N HIS A 82 -25.85 12.10 -3.02
CA HIS A 82 -25.11 13.12 -2.26
C HIS A 82 -24.42 12.54 -1.02
N GLN A 83 -24.01 11.27 -1.09
CA GLN A 83 -23.20 10.66 -0.02
C GLN A 83 -21.74 11.08 -0.20
N ASP A 84 -21.26 11.92 0.71
CA ASP A 84 -19.84 12.25 0.80
C ASP A 84 -19.03 10.97 1.05
N MET A 85 -18.47 10.40 0.00
CA MET A 85 -17.56 9.26 0.12
C MET A 85 -16.28 9.71 0.81
N LYS A 86 -16.07 9.21 2.02
CA LYS A 86 -14.85 9.46 2.77
C LYS A 86 -13.75 8.51 2.30
N LEU A 87 -12.91 8.97 1.39
CA LEU A 87 -11.75 8.21 0.96
C LEU A 87 -10.74 8.02 2.10
N GLU A 88 -10.14 6.83 2.17
CA GLU A 88 -9.07 6.51 3.10
C GLU A 88 -7.73 7.15 2.68
N ASP A 89 -6.76 7.16 3.59
CA ASP A 89 -5.42 7.64 3.31
C ASP A 89 -4.73 6.76 2.26
N GLY A 90 -4.23 7.42 1.23
CA GLY A 90 -3.49 6.79 0.14
C GLY A 90 -1.97 6.81 0.38
N LEU A 91 -1.25 6.32 -0.62
CA LEU A 91 0.20 6.24 -0.61
C LEU A 91 0.89 7.61 -0.75
N LEU A 92 0.25 8.58 -1.37
CA LEU A 92 0.85 9.85 -1.75
C LEU A 92 0.40 11.00 -0.85
N SER A 93 1.32 11.94 -0.61
CA SER A 93 1.05 13.10 0.23
C SER A 93 1.82 14.32 -0.23
N THR A 94 1.21 15.50 -0.10
CA THR A 94 1.90 16.78 -0.29
C THR A 94 2.91 17.08 0.82
N ASP A 95 2.86 16.36 1.96
CA ASP A 95 3.88 16.42 3.00
C ASP A 95 5.22 15.79 2.56
N GLY A 96 5.25 15.15 1.39
CA GLY A 96 6.46 14.60 0.77
C GLY A 96 6.97 13.30 1.36
N TRP A 97 6.24 12.71 2.31
CA TRP A 97 6.58 11.44 2.94
C TRP A 97 5.31 10.60 3.21
N THR A 98 5.51 9.30 3.36
CA THR A 98 4.48 8.35 3.78
C THR A 98 5.11 7.24 4.60
N LEU A 99 4.40 6.78 5.62
CA LEU A 99 4.72 5.59 6.41
C LEU A 99 3.74 4.47 6.07
N ILE A 100 4.27 3.32 5.72
CA ILE A 100 3.50 2.08 5.57
C ILE A 100 3.85 1.19 6.74
N ASP A 101 2.90 0.94 7.61
CA ASP A 101 3.04 0.04 8.75
C ASP A 101 2.62 -1.37 8.34
N ASP A 102 3.62 -2.25 8.22
CA ASP A 102 3.45 -3.67 7.86
C ASP A 102 3.50 -4.60 9.08
N SER A 103 3.58 -4.03 10.27
CA SER A 103 3.86 -4.78 11.52
C SER A 103 2.85 -5.88 11.83
N LYS A 104 1.60 -5.69 11.45
CA LYS A 104 0.50 -6.62 11.72
C LYS A 104 0.14 -7.53 10.55
N ASN A 105 0.71 -7.30 9.37
CA ASN A 105 0.42 -8.09 8.20
C ASN A 105 1.12 -9.44 8.27
N PHE A 106 0.53 -10.43 7.61
CA PHE A 106 1.15 -11.75 7.46
C PHE A 106 2.40 -11.68 6.60
N LEU A 107 3.27 -12.67 6.76
CA LEU A 107 4.42 -12.90 5.90
C LEU A 107 4.07 -13.99 4.88
N PHE A 108 4.70 -13.95 3.71
CA PHE A 108 4.73 -15.12 2.83
C PHE A 108 5.75 -16.12 3.35
N ASP A 109 5.43 -17.40 3.28
CA ASP A 109 6.43 -18.44 3.48
C ASP A 109 7.31 -18.60 2.21
N ASN A 110 8.36 -19.40 2.30
CA ASN A 110 9.29 -19.63 1.20
C ASN A 110 8.99 -20.93 0.42
N SER A 111 7.75 -21.43 0.48
CA SER A 111 7.33 -22.61 -0.27
C SER A 111 7.15 -22.30 -1.76
N GLU A 112 7.15 -23.32 -2.61
CA GLU A 112 6.85 -23.18 -4.06
C GLU A 112 5.48 -22.55 -4.30
N TRP A 113 4.53 -22.85 -3.43
CA TRP A 113 3.22 -22.23 -3.39
C TRP A 113 3.18 -21.30 -2.18
N ALA A 114 3.70 -20.08 -2.37
CA ALA A 114 3.83 -19.11 -1.28
C ALA A 114 2.48 -18.89 -0.56
N TRP A 115 2.43 -19.26 0.71
CA TRP A 115 1.27 -19.10 1.56
C TRP A 115 1.57 -18.10 2.68
N VAL A 116 0.54 -17.62 3.35
CA VAL A 116 0.69 -16.66 4.44
C VAL A 116 0.99 -17.37 5.76
N LYS A 117 1.91 -16.80 6.53
CA LYS A 117 2.23 -17.22 7.89
C LYS A 117 2.19 -16.05 8.86
N ALA A 118 1.84 -16.32 10.11
CA ALA A 118 1.88 -15.31 11.16
C ALA A 118 3.33 -14.86 11.45
N ARG A 119 3.49 -13.63 11.91
CA ARG A 119 4.78 -13.14 12.42
C ARG A 119 5.08 -13.79 13.78
N GLU A 120 6.34 -14.16 13.98
CA GLU A 120 6.81 -14.77 15.24
C GLU A 120 6.72 -13.78 16.41
N HIS A 121 7.01 -12.50 16.15
CA HIS A 121 6.99 -11.42 17.14
C HIS A 121 5.78 -10.52 16.90
N LYS A 122 4.75 -10.65 17.74
CA LYS A 122 3.51 -9.88 17.64
C LYS A 122 3.69 -8.37 17.92
N ASP A 123 4.70 -8.01 18.70
CA ASP A 123 5.00 -6.64 19.11
C ASP A 123 6.12 -5.99 18.30
N GLY A 124 6.57 -6.65 17.23
CA GLY A 124 7.58 -6.13 16.31
C GLY A 124 7.04 -4.97 15.48
N GLN A 125 7.91 -3.99 15.19
CA GLN A 125 7.61 -2.91 14.26
C GLN A 125 8.34 -3.15 12.94
N ASP A 126 7.58 -3.22 11.85
CA ASP A 126 8.07 -3.37 10.49
C ASP A 126 7.47 -2.26 9.63
N TRP A 127 8.26 -1.22 9.37
CA TRP A 127 7.79 0.00 8.75
C TRP A 127 8.57 0.32 7.48
N TYR A 128 7.85 0.71 6.44
CA TYR A 128 8.41 1.29 5.24
C TYR A 128 8.20 2.79 5.25
N PHE A 129 9.28 3.54 5.35
CA PHE A 129 9.25 4.99 5.26
C PHE A 129 9.64 5.44 3.86
N MET A 130 8.73 6.11 3.18
CA MET A 130 8.91 6.61 1.83
C MET A 130 9.00 8.14 1.85
N ALA A 131 10.07 8.70 1.24
CA ALA A 131 10.31 10.14 1.21
C ALA A 131 10.72 10.58 -0.20
N TYR A 132 9.75 10.89 -1.01
CA TYR A 132 9.91 11.24 -2.43
C TYR A 132 9.65 12.73 -2.71
N GLY A 133 9.29 13.50 -1.69
CA GLY A 133 8.80 14.87 -1.90
C GLY A 133 7.56 14.83 -2.79
N HIS A 134 7.58 15.57 -3.89
CA HIS A 134 6.48 15.60 -4.87
C HIS A 134 6.77 14.74 -6.13
N ASP A 135 7.79 13.90 -6.11
CA ASP A 135 8.00 12.92 -7.19
C ASP A 135 7.10 11.68 -6.99
N TYR A 136 5.81 11.91 -7.20
CA TYR A 136 4.77 10.89 -6.99
C TYR A 136 4.93 9.69 -7.90
N LYS A 137 5.46 9.88 -9.12
CA LYS A 137 5.69 8.78 -10.07
C LYS A 137 6.79 7.85 -9.57
N ALA A 138 7.88 8.40 -9.03
CA ALA A 138 8.94 7.60 -8.43
C ALA A 138 8.44 6.85 -7.19
N ALA A 139 7.63 7.49 -6.34
CA ALA A 139 7.01 6.85 -5.18
C ALA A 139 6.17 5.63 -5.57
N LEU A 140 5.28 5.77 -6.56
CA LEU A 140 4.46 4.66 -7.07
C LEU A 140 5.30 3.55 -7.69
N LYS A 141 6.31 3.92 -8.50
CA LYS A 141 7.21 2.94 -9.12
C LYS A 141 7.92 2.09 -8.07
N ASP A 142 8.51 2.72 -7.06
CA ASP A 142 9.26 1.99 -6.04
C ASP A 142 8.33 1.22 -5.11
N PHE A 143 7.12 1.72 -4.85
CA PHE A 143 6.09 0.97 -4.14
C PHE A 143 5.78 -0.35 -4.84
N THR A 144 5.58 -0.36 -6.16
CA THR A 144 5.29 -1.61 -6.91
C THR A 144 6.46 -2.59 -6.94
N VAL A 145 7.70 -2.14 -6.69
CA VAL A 145 8.85 -3.04 -6.60
C VAL A 145 8.83 -3.86 -5.30
N PHE A 146 8.51 -3.25 -4.18
CA PHE A 146 8.52 -3.98 -2.89
C PHE A 146 7.15 -4.56 -2.51
N ALA A 147 6.05 -3.94 -2.91
CA ALA A 147 4.69 -4.44 -2.67
C ALA A 147 4.22 -5.46 -3.72
N GLY A 148 4.90 -5.51 -4.85
CA GLY A 148 4.52 -6.32 -6.01
C GLY A 148 3.77 -5.51 -7.07
N LYS A 149 3.84 -6.01 -8.29
CA LYS A 149 3.11 -5.40 -9.42
C LYS A 149 1.61 -5.65 -9.28
N VAL A 150 0.82 -4.68 -9.68
CA VAL A 150 -0.63 -4.87 -9.83
C VAL A 150 -0.87 -5.93 -10.91
N PRO A 151 -1.49 -7.07 -10.58
CA PRO A 151 -1.77 -8.10 -11.57
C PRO A 151 -2.85 -7.62 -12.55
N LEU A 152 -2.69 -7.98 -13.82
CA LEU A 152 -3.78 -7.81 -14.78
C LEU A 152 -4.87 -8.83 -14.45
N PRO A 153 -6.12 -8.40 -14.27
CA PRO A 153 -7.23 -9.34 -14.12
C PRO A 153 -7.39 -10.21 -15.37
N PRO A 154 -7.95 -11.41 -15.26
CA PRO A 154 -8.27 -12.23 -16.41
C PRO A 154 -9.16 -11.48 -17.40
N ARG A 155 -8.98 -11.72 -18.70
CA ARG A 155 -9.72 -11.00 -19.75
C ARG A 155 -11.24 -11.09 -19.58
N TYR A 156 -11.75 -12.21 -19.10
CA TYR A 156 -13.19 -12.39 -18.88
C TYR A 156 -13.74 -11.42 -17.82
N ALA A 157 -12.93 -10.90 -16.91
CA ALA A 157 -13.36 -9.92 -15.91
C ALA A 157 -13.80 -8.59 -16.53
N PHE A 158 -13.38 -8.31 -17.77
CA PHE A 158 -13.75 -7.13 -18.54
C PHE A 158 -14.87 -7.40 -19.56
N GLY A 159 -15.38 -8.63 -19.61
CA GLY A 159 -16.49 -9.01 -20.45
C GLY A 159 -17.84 -8.57 -19.87
N TYR A 160 -18.89 -9.03 -20.53
CA TYR A 160 -20.24 -8.77 -20.06
C TYR A 160 -20.59 -9.61 -18.83
N TRP A 161 -21.07 -8.97 -17.77
CA TRP A 161 -21.52 -9.63 -16.55
C TRP A 161 -23.04 -9.74 -16.58
N TRP A 162 -23.56 -10.96 -16.86
CA TRP A 162 -24.98 -11.24 -16.80
C TRP A 162 -25.42 -11.32 -15.33
N SER A 163 -26.35 -10.43 -14.95
CA SER A 163 -26.98 -10.45 -13.64
C SER A 163 -28.50 -10.38 -13.80
N ARG A 164 -29.20 -11.40 -13.36
CA ARG A 164 -30.65 -11.46 -13.37
C ARG A 164 -31.15 -12.29 -12.20
N TYR A 165 -32.07 -11.74 -11.43
CA TYR A 165 -32.78 -12.50 -10.42
C TYR A 165 -33.81 -13.41 -11.09
N TRP A 166 -33.50 -14.66 -11.33
CA TRP A 166 -34.30 -15.63 -12.01
C TRP A 166 -33.91 -17.06 -11.61
N SER A 167 -34.93 -17.96 -11.48
CA SER A 167 -34.67 -19.38 -11.18
C SER A 167 -34.33 -20.13 -12.48
N TYR A 168 -33.06 -20.22 -12.82
CA TYR A 168 -32.58 -20.98 -13.96
C TYR A 168 -32.50 -22.46 -13.66
N SER A 169 -33.00 -23.28 -14.57
CA SER A 169 -32.63 -24.69 -14.65
C SER A 169 -31.25 -24.86 -15.29
N ASP A 170 -30.61 -26.00 -15.08
CA ASP A 170 -29.33 -26.34 -15.73
C ASP A 170 -29.38 -26.18 -17.26
N LYS A 171 -30.47 -26.62 -17.86
CA LYS A 171 -30.70 -26.49 -19.30
C LYS A 171 -30.77 -25.02 -19.76
N GLU A 172 -31.48 -24.18 -19.02
CA GLU A 172 -31.59 -22.75 -19.34
C GLU A 172 -30.27 -22.01 -19.18
N MET A 173 -29.47 -22.35 -18.17
CA MET A 173 -28.14 -21.76 -18.01
C MET A 173 -27.22 -22.15 -19.17
N ARG A 174 -27.24 -23.41 -19.60
CA ARG A 174 -26.45 -23.82 -20.79
C ARG A 174 -26.91 -23.08 -22.04
N GLN A 175 -28.20 -22.98 -22.27
CA GLN A 175 -28.74 -22.28 -23.40
C GLN A 175 -28.39 -20.78 -23.35
N LEU A 176 -28.35 -20.17 -22.18
CA LEU A 176 -27.91 -18.78 -22.02
C LEU A 176 -26.47 -18.59 -22.49
N VAL A 177 -25.57 -19.47 -22.07
CA VAL A 177 -24.15 -19.44 -22.49
C VAL A 177 -24.03 -19.65 -24.00
N ASP A 178 -24.76 -20.60 -24.57
CA ASP A 178 -24.79 -20.84 -26.01
C ASP A 178 -25.28 -19.62 -26.80
N ASN A 179 -26.24 -18.90 -26.23
CA ASN A 179 -26.77 -17.66 -26.85
C ASN A 179 -25.69 -16.56 -26.84
N PHE A 180 -24.88 -16.41 -25.78
CA PHE A 180 -23.75 -15.48 -25.79
C PHE A 180 -22.79 -15.77 -26.93
N HIS A 181 -22.46 -17.04 -27.17
CA HIS A 181 -21.61 -17.45 -28.29
C HIS A 181 -22.29 -17.17 -29.63
N THR A 182 -23.58 -17.51 -29.77
CA THR A 182 -24.36 -17.33 -31.01
C THR A 182 -24.43 -15.86 -31.42
N TYR A 183 -24.60 -14.97 -30.44
CA TYR A 183 -24.68 -13.52 -30.67
C TYR A 183 -23.34 -12.79 -30.56
N ASN A 184 -22.26 -13.54 -30.42
CA ASN A 184 -20.89 -13.01 -30.31
C ASN A 184 -20.74 -11.94 -29.20
N ILE A 185 -21.39 -12.18 -28.06
CA ILE A 185 -21.27 -11.35 -26.86
C ILE A 185 -20.03 -11.84 -26.09
N PRO A 186 -19.04 -10.98 -25.80
CA PRO A 186 -17.78 -11.36 -25.16
C PRO A 186 -17.93 -11.69 -23.67
#